data_d494c0ff38861d852858af94e1c74072
#
_entry.id   d494c0ff38861d852858af94e1c74072
#
_cell.length_a   1.000
_cell.length_b   1.000
_cell.length_c   1.000
_cell.angle_alpha   90.00
_cell.angle_beta   90.00
_cell.angle_gamma   90.00
#
_symmetry.space_group_name_H-M   'P 1'
#
loop_
_entity.id
_entity.type
_entity.pdbx_description
1 polymer ?
#
loop_
_entity_poly.entity_id
_entity_poly.type
_entity_poly.pdbx_seq_one_letter_code
_entity_poly.pdbx_strand_id
1 'polypeptide(L)'
;MMAIVLAAASLSGAGMNAMAEESYEPVTVKFWNGWSGNDGEVLMDMVDEFNDENPYNITIEMDINSDFQNKIAASFAADEGPDMIIGVHTYKFTYSDYLIDMNEVFDKTSLEKGDWVQSMMDTCSLDDKTYILPFQCTGRYMYWNKDLFEAAGLDPDTPPASYEEWAEMASKITDADKNVYGSGVSYTDVSSNLQVMQRFGGQYLSLTDDGGYSPNFEGNAGYKKFLEWFKGMMDSGDNPMESDTSAMMTAGQVGIMCSGAWLNQGLQEVGLNYGVSVLPYGDAGAMNPCTVAGFAVTKYASEEAKEACFRFLEWWYKGFEDTDTTAVAHWSLDLGYPSVYTPVTQDERYKTSELLMAMTADPDVDTTYMAPSSFPEPFLLANEVIDPLIQSVIAQGADVDEALTKAQSDAAAVIEKIK
;
A
#
# COMPACT_ATOMS: atom_id res chain seq x y z
N MET A 1 -14.20 29.57 2.88
CA MET A 1 -13.75 30.94 2.55
C MET A 1 -12.87 31.39 3.71
N MET A 2 -11.54 31.11 3.60
CA MET A 2 -10.57 31.58 4.59
C MET A 2 -10.71 33.10 4.76
N ALA A 3 -10.89 33.59 5.98
CA ALA A 3 -11.06 35.00 6.23
C ALA A 3 -9.71 35.72 6.07
N ILE A 4 -9.55 36.49 4.99
CA ILE A 4 -8.41 37.37 4.78
C ILE A 4 -8.60 38.61 5.63
N VAL A 5 -7.77 38.80 6.67
CA VAL A 5 -7.78 40.00 7.46
C VAL A 5 -6.77 41.00 6.87
N LEU A 6 -7.26 42.01 6.17
CA LEU A 6 -6.48 43.13 5.69
C LEU A 6 -6.16 44.10 6.84
N ALA A 7 -4.92 44.07 7.35
CA ALA A 7 -4.43 45.09 8.28
C ALA A 7 -3.98 46.35 7.51
N ALA A 8 -4.82 47.38 7.51
CA ALA A 8 -4.46 48.67 6.94
C ALA A 8 -3.60 49.49 7.92
N ALA A 9 -2.30 49.57 7.70
CA ALA A 9 -1.41 50.52 8.36
C ALA A 9 -1.27 51.76 7.50
N SER A 10 -1.85 52.88 7.95
CA SER A 10 -1.68 54.19 7.35
C SER A 10 -0.35 54.82 7.81
N LEU A 11 0.65 54.84 6.95
CA LEU A 11 1.83 55.74 7.07
C LEU A 11 2.08 56.47 5.75
N SER A 12 2.01 57.77 5.84
CA SER A 12 2.28 58.69 4.75
C SER A 12 3.78 58.79 4.44
N GLY A 13 4.16 58.61 3.19
CA GLY A 13 5.37 59.19 2.61
C GLY A 13 6.40 58.22 2.08
N ALA A 14 6.55 58.27 0.75
CA ALA A 14 7.58 57.68 -0.11
C ALA A 14 7.28 56.29 -0.66
N GLY A 15 7.06 56.25 -2.00
CA GLY A 15 6.67 55.08 -2.73
C GLY A 15 7.68 53.92 -2.68
N MET A 16 7.28 52.93 -2.02
CA MET A 16 7.61 51.52 -2.27
C MET A 16 6.29 50.79 -2.22
N ASN A 17 5.89 50.17 -3.32
CA ASN A 17 4.82 49.18 -3.32
C ASN A 17 5.29 47.98 -2.44
N ALA A 18 5.06 48.08 -1.13
CA ALA A 18 5.01 46.92 -0.30
C ALA A 18 3.72 46.21 -0.71
N MET A 19 3.80 45.12 -1.41
CA MET A 19 2.72 44.16 -1.48
C MET A 19 2.39 43.80 -0.03
N ALA A 20 1.14 43.99 0.38
CA ALA A 20 0.70 43.55 1.70
C ALA A 20 0.95 42.03 1.74
N GLU A 21 1.80 41.57 2.66
CA GLU A 21 1.89 40.14 2.98
C GLU A 21 0.50 39.71 3.41
N GLU A 22 -0.08 38.76 2.65
CA GLU A 22 -1.31 38.11 3.06
C GLU A 22 -1.02 37.34 4.35
N SER A 23 -1.62 37.77 5.45
CA SER A 23 -1.49 37.05 6.73
C SER A 23 -2.62 36.04 6.84
N TYR A 24 -2.26 34.79 6.96
CA TYR A 24 -3.19 33.69 7.17
C TYR A 24 -3.37 33.42 8.67
N GLU A 25 -4.59 33.20 9.12
CA GLU A 25 -4.85 32.70 10.47
C GLU A 25 -4.28 31.28 10.61
N PRO A 26 -3.70 30.92 11.76
CA PRO A 26 -3.13 29.60 11.95
C PRO A 26 -4.20 28.51 11.90
N VAL A 27 -3.93 27.44 11.14
CA VAL A 27 -4.81 26.28 11.01
C VAL A 27 -4.00 25.01 11.31
N THR A 28 -4.53 24.17 12.20
CA THR A 28 -3.96 22.85 12.48
C THR A 28 -4.84 21.77 11.85
N VAL A 29 -4.23 20.86 11.12
CA VAL A 29 -4.85 19.70 10.50
C VAL A 29 -4.41 18.43 11.23
N LYS A 30 -5.34 17.64 11.73
CA LYS A 30 -5.07 16.31 12.31
C LYS A 30 -5.03 15.28 11.20
N PHE A 31 -3.88 14.69 11.01
CA PHE A 31 -3.65 13.69 9.98
C PHE A 31 -3.30 12.33 10.61
N TRP A 32 -4.09 11.29 10.34
CA TRP A 32 -3.82 9.94 10.86
C TRP A 32 -3.33 9.00 9.76
N ASN A 33 -2.28 8.24 10.10
CA ASN A 33 -1.64 7.27 9.23
C ASN A 33 -1.41 5.94 9.96
N GLY A 34 -1.59 4.82 9.25
CA GLY A 34 -1.37 3.47 9.76
C GLY A 34 -0.02 2.87 9.38
N TRP A 35 0.78 3.55 8.57
CA TRP A 35 2.09 3.06 8.15
C TRP A 35 3.11 3.35 9.25
N SER A 36 3.61 2.27 9.88
CA SER A 36 4.54 2.35 11.01
C SER A 36 5.95 1.86 10.68
N GLY A 37 6.23 1.63 9.39
CA GLY A 37 7.56 1.30 8.87
C GLY A 37 8.28 2.54 8.32
N ASN A 38 9.33 2.32 7.53
CA ASN A 38 10.12 3.39 6.89
C ASN A 38 9.25 4.33 6.05
N ASP A 39 8.20 3.82 5.40
CA ASP A 39 7.24 4.61 4.65
C ASP A 39 6.49 5.64 5.52
N GLY A 40 6.18 5.29 6.75
CA GLY A 40 5.60 6.22 7.71
C GLY A 40 6.57 7.30 8.16
N GLU A 41 7.83 6.95 8.40
CA GLU A 41 8.88 7.90 8.78
C GLU A 41 9.15 8.91 7.65
N VAL A 42 9.29 8.44 6.41
CA VAL A 42 9.48 9.31 5.24
C VAL A 42 8.28 10.22 5.01
N LEU A 43 7.05 9.70 5.16
CA LEU A 43 5.86 10.56 5.06
C LEU A 43 5.84 11.64 6.15
N MET A 44 6.34 11.33 7.35
CA MET A 44 6.50 12.32 8.43
C MET A 44 7.49 13.41 8.04
N ASP A 45 8.65 13.05 7.50
CA ASP A 45 9.65 14.01 7.05
C ASP A 45 9.09 14.95 5.97
N MET A 46 8.29 14.42 5.03
CA MET A 46 7.62 15.24 4.02
C MET A 46 6.55 16.16 4.61
N VAL A 47 5.83 15.70 5.64
CA VAL A 47 4.87 16.55 6.38
C VAL A 47 5.61 17.67 7.13
N ASP A 48 6.76 17.38 7.72
CA ASP A 48 7.60 18.37 8.39
C ASP A 48 8.16 19.41 7.39
N GLU A 49 8.58 18.97 6.19
CA GLU A 49 8.98 19.87 5.09
C GLU A 49 7.83 20.82 4.71
N PHE A 50 6.62 20.30 4.51
CA PHE A 50 5.46 21.15 4.26
C PHE A 50 5.20 22.13 5.40
N ASN A 51 5.26 21.67 6.65
CA ASN A 51 5.05 22.53 7.83
C ASN A 51 6.05 23.69 7.90
N ASP A 52 7.30 23.42 7.55
CA ASP A 52 8.37 24.42 7.58
C ASP A 52 8.31 25.42 6.41
N GLU A 53 7.84 25.00 5.25
CA GLU A 53 7.92 25.77 4.00
C GLU A 53 6.60 26.46 3.59
N ASN A 54 5.44 25.98 4.07
CA ASN A 54 4.18 26.52 3.58
C ASN A 54 3.95 27.98 4.00
N PRO A 55 3.50 28.86 3.06
CA PRO A 55 3.26 30.27 3.35
C PRO A 55 1.89 30.54 3.98
N TYR A 56 1.09 29.50 4.24
CA TYR A 56 -0.34 29.61 4.59
C TYR A 56 -0.60 29.52 6.09
N ASN A 57 0.45 29.45 6.94
CA ASN A 57 0.34 29.28 8.39
C ASN A 57 -0.45 28.01 8.77
N ILE A 58 -0.22 26.92 8.01
CA ILE A 58 -0.82 25.61 8.23
C ILE A 58 0.17 24.73 8.98
N THR A 59 -0.33 23.97 9.96
CA THR A 59 0.42 22.91 10.64
C THR A 59 -0.31 21.59 10.47
N ILE A 60 0.32 20.61 9.85
CA ILE A 60 -0.17 19.22 9.78
C ILE A 60 0.39 18.47 10.99
N GLU A 61 -0.48 18.02 11.88
CA GLU A 61 -0.13 17.14 13.00
C GLU A 61 -0.40 15.69 12.60
N MET A 62 0.65 14.98 12.15
CA MET A 62 0.52 13.58 11.75
C MET A 62 0.70 12.66 12.95
N ASP A 63 -0.23 11.71 13.11
CA ASP A 63 -0.20 10.62 14.10
C ASP A 63 -0.09 9.27 13.38
N ILE A 64 1.00 8.55 13.64
CA ILE A 64 1.22 7.19 13.14
C ILE A 64 0.76 6.20 14.20
N ASN A 65 -0.16 5.31 13.83
CA ASN A 65 -0.70 4.31 14.76
C ASN A 65 -0.74 2.92 14.09
N SER A 66 0.00 1.97 14.63
CA SER A 66 0.03 0.58 14.12
C SER A 66 -1.31 -0.15 14.26
N ASP A 67 -2.20 0.29 15.18
CA ASP A 67 -3.57 -0.21 15.33
C ASP A 67 -4.60 0.71 14.63
N PHE A 68 -4.19 1.31 13.52
CA PHE A 68 -4.95 2.34 12.79
C PHE A 68 -6.36 1.89 12.40
N GLN A 69 -6.55 0.65 11.96
CA GLN A 69 -7.85 0.14 11.51
C GLN A 69 -8.88 0.14 12.66
N ASN A 70 -8.48 -0.32 13.83
CA ASN A 70 -9.34 -0.31 15.02
C ASN A 70 -9.58 1.12 15.51
N LYS A 71 -8.54 1.96 15.50
CA LYS A 71 -8.62 3.36 15.90
C LYS A 71 -9.63 4.12 15.04
N ILE A 72 -9.54 4.01 13.71
CA ILE A 72 -10.44 4.73 12.79
C ILE A 72 -11.88 4.21 12.91
N ALA A 73 -12.08 2.89 12.98
CA ALA A 73 -13.39 2.29 13.12
C ALA A 73 -14.08 2.73 14.42
N ALA A 74 -13.36 2.72 15.55
CA ALA A 74 -13.89 3.16 16.84
C ALA A 74 -14.22 4.66 16.85
N SER A 75 -13.37 5.49 16.25
CA SER A 75 -13.56 6.94 16.19
C SER A 75 -14.77 7.29 15.33
N PHE A 76 -14.90 6.71 14.15
CA PHE A 76 -16.03 6.93 13.26
C PHE A 76 -17.36 6.43 13.87
N ALA A 77 -17.33 5.31 14.59
CA ALA A 77 -18.49 4.83 15.32
C ALA A 77 -18.89 5.76 16.47
N ALA A 78 -17.97 6.54 17.03
CA ALA A 78 -18.23 7.58 18.03
C ALA A 78 -18.62 8.92 17.41
N ASP A 79 -18.78 9.00 16.07
CA ASP A 79 -19.04 10.22 15.29
C ASP A 79 -17.98 11.31 15.50
N GLU A 80 -16.71 10.90 15.53
CA GLU A 80 -15.53 11.77 15.62
C GLU A 80 -14.40 11.24 14.72
N GLY A 81 -13.41 12.06 14.41
CA GLY A 81 -12.27 11.64 13.56
C GLY A 81 -11.23 12.74 13.38
N PRO A 82 -10.15 12.41 12.67
CA PRO A 82 -9.15 13.38 12.21
C PRO A 82 -9.71 14.19 11.03
N ASP A 83 -8.99 15.20 10.59
CA ASP A 83 -9.33 15.96 9.40
C ASP A 83 -8.96 15.21 8.12
N MET A 84 -7.81 14.52 8.12
CA MET A 84 -7.27 13.78 6.99
C MET A 84 -6.73 12.41 7.41
N ILE A 85 -6.76 11.46 6.49
CA ILE A 85 -6.19 10.11 6.68
C ILE A 85 -5.44 9.66 5.42
N ILE A 86 -4.48 8.73 5.60
CA ILE A 86 -4.12 7.82 4.51
C ILE A 86 -5.23 6.78 4.39
N GLY A 87 -5.80 6.70 3.20
CA GLY A 87 -6.85 5.74 2.88
C GLY A 87 -6.44 4.80 1.75
N VAL A 88 -7.19 3.71 1.64
CA VAL A 88 -7.07 2.78 0.51
C VAL A 88 -8.40 2.70 -0.24
N HIS A 89 -8.35 2.32 -1.50
CA HIS A 89 -9.50 2.34 -2.41
C HIS A 89 -10.76 1.61 -1.89
N THR A 90 -10.61 0.64 -0.97
CA THR A 90 -11.75 -0.06 -0.37
C THR A 90 -12.54 0.79 0.62
N TYR A 91 -11.95 1.91 1.13
CA TYR A 91 -12.63 2.81 2.06
C TYR A 91 -13.87 3.50 1.47
N LYS A 92 -13.95 3.59 0.13
CA LYS A 92 -15.17 4.05 -0.55
C LYS A 92 -16.41 3.19 -0.24
N PHE A 93 -16.23 1.94 0.20
CA PHE A 93 -17.31 1.06 0.64
C PHE A 93 -17.48 1.08 2.15
N THR A 94 -16.37 1.00 2.90
CA THR A 94 -16.39 0.88 4.36
C THR A 94 -16.66 2.23 5.05
N TYR A 95 -16.13 3.33 4.49
CA TYR A 95 -16.11 4.63 5.17
C TYR A 95 -16.69 5.79 4.34
N SER A 96 -17.41 5.53 3.25
CA SER A 96 -17.99 6.58 2.40
C SER A 96 -18.83 7.62 3.15
N ASP A 97 -19.55 7.22 4.22
CA ASP A 97 -20.37 8.11 5.03
C ASP A 97 -19.56 9.07 5.93
N TYR A 98 -18.26 8.82 6.06
CA TYR A 98 -17.32 9.58 6.90
C TYR A 98 -16.32 10.39 6.09
N LEU A 99 -16.23 10.17 4.77
CA LEU A 99 -15.30 10.84 3.88
C LEU A 99 -16.04 11.87 3.02
N ILE A 100 -15.37 12.97 2.67
CA ILE A 100 -15.93 13.94 1.72
C ILE A 100 -15.72 13.47 0.27
N ASP A 101 -16.40 14.14 -0.66
CA ASP A 101 -16.10 14.00 -2.09
C ASP A 101 -14.81 14.74 -2.44
N MET A 102 -13.74 14.02 -2.68
CA MET A 102 -12.43 14.57 -3.04
C MET A 102 -12.44 15.27 -4.41
N ASN A 103 -13.50 15.15 -5.22
CA ASN A 103 -13.62 15.97 -6.42
C ASN A 103 -13.62 17.47 -6.12
N GLU A 104 -13.97 17.89 -4.90
CA GLU A 104 -13.90 19.30 -4.47
C GLU A 104 -12.49 19.89 -4.55
N VAL A 105 -11.43 19.07 -4.44
CA VAL A 105 -10.03 19.55 -4.52
C VAL A 105 -9.74 20.19 -5.88
N PHE A 106 -10.30 19.66 -6.96
CA PHE A 106 -10.08 20.16 -8.33
C PHE A 106 -10.72 21.53 -8.57
N ASP A 107 -11.78 21.85 -7.82
CA ASP A 107 -12.44 23.17 -7.86
C ASP A 107 -11.74 24.23 -7.02
N LYS A 108 -10.88 23.80 -6.07
CA LYS A 108 -10.27 24.66 -5.04
C LYS A 108 -8.77 24.84 -5.19
N THR A 109 -8.12 24.06 -6.05
CA THR A 109 -6.67 24.03 -6.26
C THR A 109 -6.36 24.08 -7.76
N SER A 110 -5.08 24.09 -8.10
CA SER A 110 -4.61 23.99 -9.51
C SER A 110 -4.49 22.54 -9.99
N LEU A 111 -4.90 21.55 -9.19
CA LEU A 111 -4.88 20.14 -9.58
C LEU A 111 -5.92 19.85 -10.68
N GLU A 112 -5.53 19.05 -11.67
CA GLU A 112 -6.41 18.68 -12.77
C GLU A 112 -6.70 17.17 -12.71
N LYS A 113 -7.98 16.77 -12.67
CA LYS A 113 -8.39 15.36 -12.56
C LYS A 113 -7.76 14.47 -13.66
N GLY A 114 -7.46 15.04 -14.82
CA GLY A 114 -6.80 14.36 -15.95
C GLY A 114 -5.33 14.00 -15.72
N ASP A 115 -4.71 14.51 -14.64
CA ASP A 115 -3.33 14.20 -14.29
C ASP A 115 -3.16 12.81 -13.64
N TRP A 116 -4.24 12.08 -13.39
CA TRP A 116 -4.18 10.73 -12.83
C TRP A 116 -4.49 9.65 -13.86
N VAL A 117 -3.94 8.47 -13.65
CA VAL A 117 -4.33 7.27 -14.39
C VAL A 117 -5.82 6.99 -14.11
N GLN A 118 -6.64 7.05 -15.17
CA GLN A 118 -8.11 7.03 -15.06
C GLN A 118 -8.63 5.79 -14.31
N SER A 119 -8.09 4.60 -14.60
CA SER A 119 -8.51 3.36 -13.94
C SER A 119 -8.24 3.38 -12.43
N MET A 120 -7.21 4.10 -11.98
CA MET A 120 -6.89 4.24 -10.55
C MET A 120 -7.84 5.24 -9.87
N MET A 121 -8.21 6.32 -10.56
CA MET A 121 -9.26 7.23 -10.09
C MET A 121 -10.62 6.51 -10.00
N ASP A 122 -10.99 5.72 -11.00
CA ASP A 122 -12.22 4.93 -10.99
C ASP A 122 -12.23 3.92 -9.83
N THR A 123 -11.06 3.31 -9.56
CA THR A 123 -10.88 2.41 -8.42
C THR A 123 -11.09 3.11 -7.07
N CYS A 124 -10.82 4.41 -6.96
CA CYS A 124 -11.01 5.23 -5.77
C CYS A 124 -12.39 5.92 -5.70
N SER A 125 -13.24 5.72 -6.70
CA SER A 125 -14.53 6.41 -6.84
C SER A 125 -15.71 5.43 -6.69
N LEU A 126 -16.85 5.96 -6.23
CA LEU A 126 -18.14 5.27 -6.13
C LEU A 126 -19.25 6.30 -6.35
N ASP A 127 -20.23 5.98 -7.20
CA ASP A 127 -21.39 6.85 -7.50
C ASP A 127 -20.99 8.30 -7.89
N ASP A 128 -20.04 8.43 -8.81
CA ASP A 128 -19.46 9.69 -9.32
C ASP A 128 -18.68 10.51 -8.28
N LYS A 129 -18.52 10.04 -7.05
CA LYS A 129 -17.70 10.66 -6.01
C LYS A 129 -16.34 9.97 -5.91
N THR A 130 -15.30 10.76 -5.75
CA THR A 130 -13.95 10.26 -5.44
C THR A 130 -13.73 10.34 -3.94
N TYR A 131 -13.41 9.23 -3.28
CA TYR A 131 -13.21 9.20 -1.82
C TYR A 131 -11.74 9.25 -1.41
N ILE A 132 -10.85 8.78 -2.30
CA ILE A 132 -9.41 8.77 -2.08
C ILE A 132 -8.75 9.50 -3.25
N LEU A 133 -7.88 10.47 -2.99
CA LEU A 133 -7.01 11.06 -4.01
C LEU A 133 -5.72 10.26 -4.06
N PRO A 134 -5.55 9.36 -5.04
CA PRO A 134 -4.48 8.35 -4.99
C PRO A 134 -3.13 8.92 -5.41
N PHE A 135 -2.05 8.48 -4.76
CA PHE A 135 -0.68 8.80 -5.17
C PHE A 135 0.15 7.56 -5.52
N GLN A 136 -0.25 6.37 -5.06
CA GLN A 136 0.46 5.13 -5.35
C GLN A 136 -0.49 3.95 -5.62
N CYS A 137 0.02 2.97 -6.37
CA CYS A 137 -0.58 1.65 -6.52
C CYS A 137 0.51 0.61 -6.24
N THR A 138 0.41 -0.09 -5.11
CA THR A 138 1.42 -1.06 -4.71
C THR A 138 0.82 -2.46 -4.61
N GLY A 139 1.51 -3.42 -5.23
CA GLY A 139 1.29 -4.85 -5.10
C GLY A 139 2.30 -5.50 -4.16
N ARG A 140 2.44 -6.79 -4.34
CA ARG A 140 3.55 -7.57 -3.81
C ARG A 140 4.44 -7.98 -4.95
N TYR A 141 5.74 -7.93 -4.69
CA TYR A 141 6.80 -8.17 -5.66
C TYR A 141 7.70 -9.27 -5.14
N MET A 142 8.38 -9.93 -6.04
CA MET A 142 9.44 -10.86 -5.72
C MET A 142 10.76 -10.11 -5.69
N TYR A 143 11.46 -10.23 -4.56
CA TYR A 143 12.81 -9.74 -4.35
C TYR A 143 13.76 -10.91 -4.29
N TRP A 144 14.97 -10.79 -4.85
CA TRP A 144 16.00 -11.80 -4.68
C TRP A 144 17.37 -11.18 -4.47
N ASN A 145 18.19 -11.85 -3.66
CA ASN A 145 19.55 -11.47 -3.38
C ASN A 145 20.47 -12.07 -4.45
N LYS A 146 21.01 -11.23 -5.35
CA LYS A 146 21.84 -11.63 -6.48
C LYS A 146 23.16 -12.28 -6.04
N ASP A 147 23.73 -11.84 -4.92
CA ASP A 147 24.99 -12.40 -4.41
C ASP A 147 24.80 -13.84 -3.91
N LEU A 148 23.66 -14.12 -3.28
CA LEU A 148 23.29 -15.48 -2.86
C LEU A 148 22.97 -16.39 -4.05
N PHE A 149 22.40 -15.85 -5.13
CA PHE A 149 22.22 -16.57 -6.40
C PHE A 149 23.55 -16.98 -6.99
N GLU A 150 24.49 -16.04 -7.13
CA GLU A 150 25.84 -16.34 -7.63
C GLU A 150 26.54 -17.37 -6.75
N ALA A 151 26.47 -17.23 -5.43
CA ALA A 151 27.08 -18.18 -4.48
C ALA A 151 26.52 -19.60 -4.61
N ALA A 152 25.23 -19.73 -4.97
CA ALA A 152 24.55 -21.00 -5.23
C ALA A 152 24.77 -21.54 -6.67
N GLY A 153 25.48 -20.80 -7.54
CA GLY A 153 25.68 -21.15 -8.94
C GLY A 153 24.45 -20.93 -9.82
N LEU A 154 23.53 -20.07 -9.39
CA LEU A 154 22.38 -19.61 -10.15
C LEU A 154 22.73 -18.33 -10.92
N ASP A 155 22.00 -18.06 -11.99
CA ASP A 155 22.10 -16.81 -12.73
C ASP A 155 21.46 -15.67 -11.91
N PRO A 156 22.22 -14.64 -11.48
CA PRO A 156 21.71 -13.55 -10.64
C PRO A 156 20.67 -12.66 -11.33
N ASP A 157 20.60 -12.69 -12.66
CA ASP A 157 19.66 -11.87 -13.44
C ASP A 157 18.41 -12.65 -13.89
N THR A 158 18.32 -13.93 -13.52
CA THR A 158 17.21 -14.79 -13.88
C THR A 158 16.43 -15.23 -12.62
N PRO A 159 15.36 -14.48 -12.23
CA PRO A 159 14.49 -14.86 -11.10
C PRO A 159 13.65 -16.10 -11.45
N PRO A 160 13.09 -16.82 -10.45
CA PRO A 160 12.20 -17.95 -10.71
C PRO A 160 10.94 -17.50 -11.46
N ALA A 161 10.62 -18.24 -12.53
CA ALA A 161 9.43 -17.99 -13.36
C ALA A 161 8.18 -18.67 -12.82
N SER A 162 8.32 -19.61 -11.88
CA SER A 162 7.23 -20.33 -11.23
C SER A 162 7.49 -20.56 -9.74
N TYR A 163 6.47 -20.92 -8.98
CA TYR A 163 6.60 -21.26 -7.57
C TYR A 163 7.38 -22.54 -7.34
N GLU A 164 7.34 -23.47 -8.29
CA GLU A 164 8.15 -24.67 -8.29
C GLU A 164 9.65 -24.33 -8.45
N GLU A 165 9.98 -23.46 -9.41
CA GLU A 165 11.35 -22.97 -9.57
C GLU A 165 11.82 -22.16 -8.34
N TRP A 166 10.92 -21.38 -7.71
CA TRP A 166 11.26 -20.72 -6.46
C TRP A 166 11.71 -21.72 -5.39
N ALA A 167 10.94 -22.78 -5.15
CA ALA A 167 11.31 -23.81 -4.16
C ALA A 167 12.61 -24.53 -4.54
N GLU A 168 12.84 -24.84 -5.82
CA GLU A 168 14.07 -25.45 -6.30
C GLU A 168 15.30 -24.55 -6.12
N MET A 169 15.18 -23.25 -6.42
CA MET A 169 16.24 -22.28 -6.23
C MET A 169 16.50 -22.04 -4.74
N ALA A 170 15.44 -21.93 -3.93
CA ALA A 170 15.55 -21.79 -2.49
C ALA A 170 16.38 -22.94 -1.88
N SER A 171 16.09 -24.17 -2.27
CA SER A 171 16.84 -25.35 -1.78
C SER A 171 18.33 -25.31 -2.17
N LYS A 172 18.69 -24.70 -3.30
CA LYS A 172 20.11 -24.54 -3.72
C LYS A 172 20.82 -23.43 -2.96
N ILE A 173 20.09 -22.39 -2.55
CA ILE A 173 20.62 -21.21 -1.85
C ILE A 173 20.80 -21.48 -0.36
N THR A 174 19.95 -22.32 0.23
CA THR A 174 19.92 -22.59 1.69
C THR A 174 21.29 -23.13 2.16
N ASP A 175 21.83 -22.45 3.17
CA ASP A 175 23.08 -22.84 3.85
C ASP A 175 22.88 -22.67 5.37
N ALA A 176 22.48 -23.78 6.03
CA ALA A 176 22.19 -23.78 7.47
C ALA A 176 23.42 -23.41 8.32
N ASP A 177 24.64 -23.73 7.87
CA ASP A 177 25.87 -23.42 8.59
C ASP A 177 26.14 -21.90 8.64
N LYS A 178 25.61 -21.16 7.65
CA LYS A 178 25.71 -19.70 7.57
C LYS A 178 24.46 -18.96 8.01
N ASN A 179 23.42 -19.66 8.44
CA ASN A 179 22.11 -19.09 8.73
C ASN A 179 21.54 -18.34 7.52
N VAL A 180 21.68 -18.94 6.32
CA VAL A 180 21.12 -18.45 5.06
C VAL A 180 19.97 -19.34 4.65
N TYR A 181 18.85 -18.71 4.34
CA TYR A 181 17.62 -19.34 3.89
C TYR A 181 17.36 -18.98 2.42
N GLY A 182 17.00 -19.96 1.61
CA GLY A 182 16.71 -19.73 0.21
C GLY A 182 15.41 -18.96 -0.03
N SER A 183 14.45 -19.07 0.89
CA SER A 183 13.17 -18.36 0.86
C SER A 183 12.94 -17.57 2.15
N GLY A 184 12.19 -16.48 2.06
CA GLY A 184 11.82 -15.62 3.20
C GLY A 184 10.34 -15.25 3.16
N VAL A 185 9.45 -16.22 3.00
CA VAL A 185 8.00 -15.98 3.11
C VAL A 185 7.60 -15.94 4.57
N SER A 186 7.13 -14.78 5.06
CA SER A 186 6.67 -14.64 6.44
C SER A 186 5.28 -15.27 6.61
N TYR A 187 5.11 -16.19 7.55
CA TYR A 187 3.82 -16.82 7.84
C TYR A 187 2.84 -15.90 8.60
N THR A 188 3.30 -14.74 9.05
CA THR A 188 2.49 -13.73 9.74
C THR A 188 2.18 -12.51 8.86
N ASP A 189 2.77 -12.38 7.67
CA ASP A 189 2.39 -11.34 6.72
C ASP A 189 1.18 -11.78 5.89
N VAL A 190 -0.01 -11.63 6.49
CA VAL A 190 -1.27 -12.03 5.87
C VAL A 190 -1.49 -11.35 4.51
N SER A 191 -1.04 -10.12 4.35
CA SER A 191 -1.22 -9.37 3.09
C SER A 191 -0.40 -9.94 1.95
N SER A 192 0.87 -10.28 2.18
CA SER A 192 1.71 -10.95 1.18
C SER A 192 1.22 -12.36 0.89
N ASN A 193 0.93 -13.13 1.93
CA ASN A 193 0.42 -14.50 1.78
C ASN A 193 -0.88 -14.56 1.00
N LEU A 194 -1.79 -13.62 1.25
CA LEU A 194 -3.06 -13.52 0.54
C LEU A 194 -2.85 -13.29 -0.96
N GLN A 195 -1.95 -12.39 -1.35
CA GLN A 195 -1.67 -12.13 -2.75
C GLN A 195 -0.99 -13.30 -3.45
N VAL A 196 -0.09 -14.02 -2.77
CA VAL A 196 0.49 -15.27 -3.29
C VAL A 196 -0.60 -16.34 -3.41
N MET A 197 -1.41 -16.53 -2.36
CA MET A 197 -2.49 -17.54 -2.34
C MET A 197 -3.49 -17.33 -3.48
N GLN A 198 -3.86 -16.07 -3.77
CA GLN A 198 -4.76 -15.77 -4.89
C GLN A 198 -4.18 -16.15 -6.26
N ARG A 199 -2.87 -16.08 -6.45
CA ARG A 199 -2.21 -16.52 -7.69
C ARG A 199 -2.34 -18.01 -7.91
N PHE A 200 -2.44 -18.80 -6.85
CA PHE A 200 -2.68 -20.23 -6.93
C PHE A 200 -4.16 -20.59 -7.11
N GLY A 201 -5.04 -20.01 -6.33
CA GLY A 201 -6.44 -20.44 -6.20
C GLY A 201 -7.50 -19.44 -6.64
N GLY A 202 -7.11 -18.29 -7.15
CA GLY A 202 -8.03 -17.21 -7.55
C GLY A 202 -8.63 -16.45 -6.36
N GLN A 203 -9.78 -15.83 -6.57
CA GLN A 203 -10.48 -15.05 -5.55
C GLN A 203 -10.99 -15.94 -4.42
N TYR A 204 -10.80 -15.54 -3.17
CA TYR A 204 -11.28 -16.26 -1.99
C TYR A 204 -12.78 -16.02 -1.69
N LEU A 205 -13.37 -15.00 -2.32
CA LEU A 205 -14.80 -14.76 -2.34
C LEU A 205 -15.29 -14.65 -3.79
N SER A 206 -16.51 -15.14 -4.04
CA SER A 206 -17.23 -14.92 -5.29
C SER A 206 -18.52 -14.17 -5.02
N LEU A 207 -18.92 -13.27 -5.92
CA LEU A 207 -20.26 -12.68 -5.92
C LEU A 207 -21.28 -13.76 -6.31
N THR A 208 -22.40 -13.78 -5.59
CA THR A 208 -23.54 -14.63 -5.92
C THR A 208 -24.57 -13.88 -6.76
N ASP A 209 -25.45 -14.60 -7.48
CA ASP A 209 -26.46 -14.00 -8.37
C ASP A 209 -27.45 -13.07 -7.64
N ASP A 210 -27.63 -13.27 -6.35
CA ASP A 210 -28.48 -12.45 -5.47
C ASP A 210 -27.74 -11.24 -4.86
N GLY A 211 -26.48 -11.00 -5.27
CA GLY A 211 -25.65 -9.91 -4.77
C GLY A 211 -24.94 -10.18 -3.44
N GLY A 212 -25.01 -11.40 -2.94
CA GLY A 212 -24.28 -11.86 -1.76
C GLY A 212 -22.87 -12.32 -2.09
N TYR A 213 -22.22 -12.95 -1.12
CA TYR A 213 -20.87 -13.50 -1.25
C TYR A 213 -20.83 -14.97 -0.87
N SER A 214 -20.00 -15.73 -1.59
CA SER A 214 -19.72 -17.13 -1.32
C SER A 214 -18.22 -17.33 -1.12
N PRO A 215 -17.77 -17.92 0.00
CA PRO A 215 -16.37 -18.24 0.20
C PRO A 215 -15.92 -19.40 -0.68
N ASN A 216 -14.62 -19.41 -1.03
CA ASN A 216 -14.03 -20.37 -1.97
C ASN A 216 -12.76 -20.99 -1.38
N PHE A 217 -12.86 -21.63 -0.21
CA PHE A 217 -11.72 -22.29 0.45
C PHE A 217 -11.80 -23.81 0.34
N GLU A 218 -12.91 -24.43 0.75
CA GLU A 218 -13.08 -25.87 0.75
C GLU A 218 -13.01 -26.42 -0.67
N GLY A 219 -12.14 -27.42 -0.89
CA GLY A 219 -11.95 -28.06 -2.19
C GLY A 219 -11.21 -27.19 -3.22
N ASN A 220 -10.72 -26.02 -2.86
CA ASN A 220 -9.89 -25.17 -3.73
C ASN A 220 -8.49 -25.78 -3.86
N ALA A 221 -8.25 -26.45 -5.01
CA ALA A 221 -6.99 -27.15 -5.29
C ALA A 221 -5.78 -26.18 -5.33
N GLY A 222 -5.98 -24.93 -5.78
CA GLY A 222 -4.92 -23.92 -5.81
C GLY A 222 -4.51 -23.50 -4.42
N TYR A 223 -5.45 -23.28 -3.50
CA TYR A 223 -5.13 -22.95 -2.11
C TYR A 223 -4.45 -24.10 -1.37
N LYS A 224 -4.87 -25.34 -1.65
CA LYS A 224 -4.17 -26.52 -1.18
C LYS A 224 -2.71 -26.53 -1.65
N LYS A 225 -2.48 -26.30 -2.95
CA LYS A 225 -1.15 -26.26 -3.56
C LYS A 225 -0.28 -25.14 -2.94
N PHE A 226 -0.85 -23.95 -2.68
CA PHE A 226 -0.15 -22.87 -1.99
C PHE A 226 0.33 -23.29 -0.59
N LEU A 227 -0.59 -23.84 0.21
CA LEU A 227 -0.25 -24.26 1.59
C LEU A 227 0.76 -25.41 1.59
N GLU A 228 0.66 -26.36 0.68
CA GLU A 228 1.62 -27.46 0.51
C GLU A 228 2.99 -26.93 0.04
N TRP A 229 3.04 -25.97 -0.88
CA TRP A 229 4.27 -25.30 -1.33
C TRP A 229 4.95 -24.58 -0.18
N PHE A 230 4.22 -23.77 0.57
CA PHE A 230 4.77 -23.02 1.69
C PHE A 230 5.27 -23.96 2.80
N LYS A 231 4.42 -24.91 3.20
CA LYS A 231 4.77 -25.93 4.19
C LYS A 231 6.00 -26.77 3.76
N GLY A 232 6.11 -27.10 2.49
CA GLY A 232 7.24 -27.84 1.95
C GLY A 232 8.57 -27.11 2.19
N MET A 233 8.64 -25.81 1.96
CA MET A 233 9.83 -24.99 2.22
C MET A 233 10.14 -24.85 3.73
N MET A 234 9.12 -24.81 4.57
CA MET A 234 9.31 -24.81 6.02
C MET A 234 9.86 -26.15 6.52
N ASP A 235 9.29 -27.25 6.05
CA ASP A 235 9.68 -28.62 6.45
C ASP A 235 11.10 -28.99 5.97
N SER A 236 11.53 -28.47 4.82
CA SER A 236 12.90 -28.65 4.29
C SER A 236 13.94 -27.75 4.97
N GLY A 237 13.50 -26.72 5.69
CA GLY A 237 14.37 -25.70 6.29
C GLY A 237 14.85 -24.64 5.31
N ASP A 238 14.24 -24.55 4.13
CA ASP A 238 14.56 -23.55 3.11
C ASP A 238 13.94 -22.18 3.42
N ASN A 239 12.93 -22.14 4.31
CA ASN A 239 12.27 -20.93 4.78
C ASN A 239 12.35 -20.87 6.32
N PRO A 240 12.71 -19.71 6.92
CA PRO A 240 12.80 -19.60 8.38
C PRO A 240 11.42 -19.54 9.03
N MET A 241 11.31 -20.01 10.28
CA MET A 241 10.13 -19.82 11.12
C MET A 241 10.23 -18.47 11.85
N GLU A 242 10.39 -17.40 11.06
CA GLU A 242 10.52 -16.03 11.56
C GLU A 242 9.40 -15.15 11.01
N SER A 243 8.98 -14.15 11.80
CA SER A 243 7.98 -13.18 11.39
C SER A 243 8.58 -12.03 10.56
N ASP A 244 9.80 -11.62 10.91
CA ASP A 244 10.49 -10.50 10.23
C ASP A 244 11.52 -10.99 9.21
N THR A 245 11.05 -11.51 8.11
CA THR A 245 11.89 -11.93 6.98
C THR A 245 12.48 -10.74 6.20
N SER A 246 11.90 -9.54 6.35
CA SER A 246 12.43 -8.31 5.75
C SER A 246 13.75 -7.90 6.37
N ALA A 247 13.86 -7.93 7.71
CA ALA A 247 15.13 -7.69 8.40
C ALA A 247 16.19 -8.72 8.02
N MET A 248 15.82 -9.99 7.83
CA MET A 248 16.72 -11.04 7.37
C MET A 248 17.20 -10.81 5.93
N MET A 249 16.33 -10.34 5.04
CA MET A 249 16.71 -9.98 3.66
C MET A 249 17.71 -8.81 3.67
N THR A 250 17.44 -7.77 4.46
CA THR A 250 18.35 -6.63 4.63
C THR A 250 19.70 -7.05 5.22
N ALA A 251 19.72 -8.07 6.08
CA ALA A 251 20.95 -8.67 6.60
C ALA A 251 21.66 -9.62 5.62
N GLY A 252 21.14 -9.82 4.40
CA GLY A 252 21.71 -10.71 3.39
C GLY A 252 21.53 -12.21 3.69
N GLN A 253 20.56 -12.57 4.52
CA GLN A 253 20.33 -13.95 4.97
C GLN A 253 19.19 -14.67 4.22
N VAL A 254 18.51 -13.99 3.30
CA VAL A 254 17.40 -14.54 2.52
C VAL A 254 17.69 -14.44 1.03
N GLY A 255 17.45 -15.53 0.30
CA GLY A 255 17.65 -15.63 -1.14
C GLY A 255 16.53 -15.01 -1.95
N ILE A 256 15.28 -15.40 -1.68
CA ILE A 256 14.10 -14.95 -2.42
C ILE A 256 12.98 -14.64 -1.42
N MET A 257 12.28 -13.51 -1.59
CA MET A 257 11.13 -13.18 -0.75
C MET A 257 10.02 -12.44 -1.51
N CYS A 258 8.83 -12.43 -0.91
CA CYS A 258 7.70 -11.62 -1.30
C CYS A 258 7.60 -10.43 -0.35
N SER A 259 7.58 -9.19 -0.89
CA SER A 259 7.38 -7.98 -0.09
C SER A 259 6.78 -6.85 -0.94
N GLY A 260 6.46 -5.72 -0.32
CA GLY A 260 6.04 -4.50 -1.01
C GLY A 260 7.20 -3.55 -1.32
N ALA A 261 6.87 -2.42 -1.95
CA ALA A 261 7.85 -1.40 -2.36
C ALA A 261 8.62 -0.78 -1.18
N TRP A 262 8.06 -0.79 0.02
CA TRP A 262 8.73 -0.30 1.25
C TRP A 262 10.04 -1.02 1.61
N LEU A 263 10.28 -2.21 1.03
CA LEU A 263 11.55 -2.92 1.22
C LEU A 263 12.72 -2.25 0.49
N ASN A 264 12.45 -1.53 -0.60
CA ASN A 264 13.49 -0.93 -1.47
C ASN A 264 14.45 -0.05 -0.69
N GLN A 265 13.92 0.87 0.12
CA GLN A 265 14.74 1.83 0.86
C GLN A 265 15.74 1.09 1.76
N GLY A 266 15.27 0.15 2.58
CA GLY A 266 16.15 -0.61 3.48
C GLY A 266 17.23 -1.41 2.75
N LEU A 267 16.92 -1.98 1.57
CA LEU A 267 17.89 -2.69 0.75
C LEU A 267 18.93 -1.74 0.12
N GLN A 268 18.51 -0.56 -0.32
CA GLN A 268 19.39 0.46 -0.89
C GLN A 268 20.33 1.05 0.17
N GLU A 269 19.84 1.33 1.37
CA GLU A 269 20.64 1.87 2.48
C GLU A 269 21.77 0.95 2.90
N VAL A 270 21.55 -0.36 2.89
CA VAL A 270 22.61 -1.34 3.19
C VAL A 270 23.46 -1.72 1.95
N GLY A 271 23.10 -1.22 0.77
CA GLY A 271 23.80 -1.51 -0.49
C GLY A 271 23.68 -2.98 -0.92
N LEU A 272 22.56 -3.66 -0.63
CA LEU A 272 22.34 -5.04 -1.05
C LEU A 272 22.25 -5.10 -2.58
N ASN A 273 22.92 -6.07 -3.18
CA ASN A 273 22.79 -6.37 -4.60
C ASN A 273 21.55 -7.25 -4.83
N TYR A 274 20.42 -6.63 -5.20
CA TYR A 274 19.14 -7.32 -5.33
C TYR A 274 18.50 -7.12 -6.70
N GLY A 275 17.58 -8.00 -7.03
CA GLY A 275 16.65 -7.84 -8.13
C GLY A 275 15.22 -7.78 -7.62
N VAL A 276 14.33 -7.21 -8.44
CA VAL A 276 12.88 -7.13 -8.18
C VAL A 276 12.11 -7.44 -9.44
N SER A 277 11.00 -8.16 -9.30
CA SER A 277 10.05 -8.43 -10.39
C SER A 277 8.64 -8.63 -9.84
N VAL A 278 7.66 -8.69 -10.74
CA VAL A 278 6.34 -9.21 -10.37
C VAL A 278 6.48 -10.66 -9.87
N LEU A 279 5.59 -11.05 -8.95
CA LEU A 279 5.54 -12.43 -8.47
C LEU A 279 5.23 -13.40 -9.63
N PRO A 280 5.69 -14.64 -9.58
CA PRO A 280 5.32 -15.65 -10.56
C PRO A 280 3.81 -15.81 -10.69
N TYR A 281 3.32 -16.11 -11.89
CA TYR A 281 1.93 -16.48 -12.07
C TYR A 281 1.70 -17.92 -11.60
N GLY A 282 0.63 -18.13 -10.87
CA GLY A 282 0.17 -19.45 -10.45
C GLY A 282 -0.92 -19.99 -11.34
N ASP A 283 -1.59 -21.06 -10.89
CA ASP A 283 -2.62 -21.78 -11.65
C ASP A 283 -3.89 -20.92 -11.93
N ALA A 284 -4.12 -19.88 -11.14
CA ALA A 284 -5.22 -18.92 -11.34
C ALA A 284 -4.97 -17.91 -12.47
N GLY A 285 -3.78 -17.92 -13.08
CA GLY A 285 -3.40 -17.05 -14.19
C GLY A 285 -2.77 -15.74 -13.78
N ALA A 286 -2.81 -14.77 -14.68
CA ALA A 286 -2.20 -13.46 -14.52
C ALA A 286 -3.05 -12.57 -13.58
N MET A 287 -2.85 -12.71 -12.29
CA MET A 287 -3.43 -11.83 -11.27
C MET A 287 -2.32 -11.01 -10.64
N ASN A 288 -2.50 -9.70 -10.54
CA ASN A 288 -1.59 -8.83 -9.80
C ASN A 288 -2.40 -7.95 -8.81
N PRO A 289 -2.89 -8.54 -7.71
CA PRO A 289 -3.62 -7.78 -6.72
C PRO A 289 -2.79 -6.60 -6.23
N CYS A 290 -3.35 -5.40 -6.28
CA CYS A 290 -2.69 -4.21 -5.81
C CYS A 290 -3.60 -3.38 -4.89
N THR A 291 -2.97 -2.54 -4.08
CA THR A 291 -3.64 -1.56 -3.23
C THR A 291 -3.38 -0.17 -3.80
N VAL A 292 -4.44 0.54 -4.16
CA VAL A 292 -4.37 1.96 -4.48
C VAL A 292 -4.54 2.71 -3.18
N ALA A 293 -3.53 3.50 -2.82
CA ALA A 293 -3.51 4.30 -1.60
C ALA A 293 -3.35 5.79 -1.90
N GLY A 294 -3.89 6.61 -1.03
CA GLY A 294 -3.87 8.05 -1.18
C GLY A 294 -4.45 8.78 0.03
N PHE A 295 -4.68 10.05 -0.14
CA PHE A 295 -5.24 10.91 0.89
C PHE A 295 -6.77 10.93 0.83
N ALA A 296 -7.39 10.96 2.00
CA ALA A 296 -8.82 11.19 2.15
C ALA A 296 -9.06 12.25 3.23
N VAL A 297 -9.94 13.21 2.94
CA VAL A 297 -10.41 14.17 3.92
C VAL A 297 -11.72 13.67 4.52
N THR A 298 -11.86 13.80 5.83
CA THR A 298 -13.04 13.32 6.53
C THR A 298 -14.11 14.42 6.66
N LYS A 299 -15.35 14.03 6.91
CA LYS A 299 -16.45 14.97 7.18
C LYS A 299 -16.27 15.76 8.49
N TYR A 300 -15.29 15.39 9.32
CA TYR A 300 -15.03 16.04 10.61
C TYR A 300 -14.12 17.26 10.47
N ALA A 301 -13.44 17.42 9.33
CA ALA A 301 -12.68 18.60 9.04
C ALA A 301 -13.57 19.84 8.99
N SER A 302 -13.21 20.91 9.72
CA SER A 302 -13.83 22.22 9.54
C SER A 302 -13.59 22.74 8.11
N GLU A 303 -14.32 23.74 7.66
CA GLU A 303 -14.07 24.33 6.34
C GLU A 303 -12.64 24.87 6.20
N GLU A 304 -12.09 25.45 7.26
CA GLU A 304 -10.71 25.93 7.30
C GLU A 304 -9.70 24.76 7.24
N ALA A 305 -9.94 23.68 8.01
CA ALA A 305 -9.10 22.48 7.98
C ALA A 305 -9.19 21.77 6.63
N LYS A 306 -10.37 21.71 6.00
CA LYS A 306 -10.56 21.15 4.67
C LYS A 306 -9.78 21.94 3.61
N GLU A 307 -9.87 23.28 3.62
CA GLU A 307 -9.06 24.14 2.73
C GLU A 307 -7.55 23.94 2.97
N ALA A 308 -7.12 23.78 4.23
CA ALA A 308 -5.74 23.49 4.58
C ALA A 308 -5.29 22.12 4.07
N CYS A 309 -6.12 21.08 4.18
CA CYS A 309 -5.87 19.78 3.55
C CYS A 309 -5.68 19.92 2.04
N PHE A 310 -6.51 20.69 1.35
CA PHE A 310 -6.40 20.89 -0.10
C PHE A 310 -5.10 21.63 -0.48
N ARG A 311 -4.63 22.56 0.34
CA ARG A 311 -3.32 23.21 0.14
C ARG A 311 -2.15 22.24 0.32
N PHE A 312 -2.22 21.35 1.31
CA PHE A 312 -1.26 20.27 1.47
C PHE A 312 -1.25 19.33 0.26
N LEU A 313 -2.42 18.94 -0.25
CA LEU A 313 -2.53 18.09 -1.43
C LEU A 313 -2.00 18.80 -2.70
N GLU A 314 -2.29 20.08 -2.87
CA GLU A 314 -1.72 20.86 -3.97
C GLU A 314 -0.19 20.88 -3.92
N TRP A 315 0.39 21.13 -2.75
CA TRP A 315 1.83 21.02 -2.54
C TRP A 315 2.39 19.62 -2.81
N TRP A 316 1.71 18.58 -2.33
CA TRP A 316 2.13 17.21 -2.55
C TRP A 316 2.33 16.88 -4.03
N TYR A 317 1.40 17.32 -4.89
CA TYR A 317 1.43 17.01 -6.31
C TYR A 317 2.14 18.05 -7.18
N LYS A 318 2.16 19.32 -6.80
CA LYS A 318 2.68 20.43 -7.62
C LYS A 318 3.89 21.13 -7.02
N GLY A 319 4.17 20.98 -5.72
CA GLY A 319 5.17 21.75 -5.00
C GLY A 319 4.76 23.21 -4.77
N PHE A 320 5.68 23.99 -4.23
CA PHE A 320 5.60 25.46 -4.22
C PHE A 320 6.33 26.06 -5.42
N GLU A 321 6.26 27.39 -5.60
CA GLU A 321 7.11 28.13 -6.55
C GLU A 321 8.59 27.81 -6.24
N ASP A 322 9.38 27.44 -7.23
CA ASP A 322 10.79 27.04 -7.11
C ASP A 322 11.06 25.62 -6.53
N THR A 323 10.05 24.74 -6.42
CA THR A 323 10.26 23.35 -6.04
C THR A 323 10.94 22.57 -7.16
N ASP A 324 12.13 22.02 -6.91
CA ASP A 324 12.88 21.22 -7.88
C ASP A 324 12.23 19.83 -8.11
N THR A 325 11.67 19.24 -7.06
CA THR A 325 11.02 17.92 -7.08
C THR A 325 9.79 17.95 -6.19
N THR A 326 8.63 17.59 -6.72
CA THR A 326 7.40 17.50 -5.91
C THR A 326 7.43 16.32 -4.95
N ALA A 327 6.69 16.40 -3.85
CA ALA A 327 6.63 15.33 -2.85
C ALA A 327 6.21 13.98 -3.48
N VAL A 328 5.21 13.97 -4.37
CA VAL A 328 4.79 12.75 -5.08
C VAL A 328 5.87 12.21 -6.02
N ALA A 329 6.69 13.07 -6.63
CA ALA A 329 7.82 12.65 -7.46
C ALA A 329 8.95 12.06 -6.60
N HIS A 330 9.29 12.69 -5.48
CA HIS A 330 10.24 12.16 -4.52
C HIS A 330 9.80 10.79 -3.98
N TRP A 331 8.55 10.68 -3.54
CA TRP A 331 7.95 9.40 -3.11
C TRP A 331 8.13 8.28 -4.13
N SER A 332 7.89 8.59 -5.41
CA SER A 332 7.95 7.57 -6.45
C SER A 332 9.38 7.35 -6.99
N LEU A 333 10.04 8.42 -7.43
CA LEU A 333 11.28 8.30 -8.21
C LEU A 333 12.50 8.00 -7.33
N ASP A 334 12.53 8.53 -6.11
CA ASP A 334 13.68 8.37 -5.22
C ASP A 334 13.49 7.20 -4.25
N LEU A 335 12.26 6.98 -3.76
CA LEU A 335 11.96 5.89 -2.81
C LEU A 335 11.45 4.62 -3.47
N GLY A 336 11.10 4.67 -4.77
CA GLY A 336 10.74 3.47 -5.55
C GLY A 336 9.30 2.99 -5.37
N TYR A 337 8.35 3.89 -5.07
CA TYR A 337 6.92 3.53 -5.00
C TYR A 337 6.23 3.79 -6.35
N PRO A 338 5.53 2.79 -6.93
CA PRO A 338 4.82 2.99 -8.20
C PRO A 338 3.73 4.06 -8.10
N SER A 339 3.87 5.12 -8.90
CA SER A 339 2.94 6.25 -8.95
C SER A 339 1.72 5.96 -9.81
N VAL A 340 0.62 6.63 -9.48
CA VAL A 340 -0.60 6.70 -10.31
C VAL A 340 -0.85 8.12 -10.85
N TYR A 341 0.08 9.04 -10.57
CA TYR A 341 0.06 10.42 -11.05
C TYR A 341 0.83 10.53 -12.36
N THR A 342 0.13 10.89 -13.44
CA THR A 342 0.65 10.85 -14.81
C THR A 342 1.90 11.70 -15.01
N PRO A 343 2.03 12.92 -14.46
CA PRO A 343 3.26 13.69 -14.60
C PRO A 343 4.51 12.94 -14.10
N VAL A 344 4.38 12.16 -13.02
CA VAL A 344 5.46 11.33 -12.50
C VAL A 344 5.71 10.10 -13.39
N THR A 345 4.67 9.37 -13.80
CA THR A 345 4.84 8.17 -14.65
C THR A 345 5.34 8.51 -16.06
N GLN A 346 5.20 9.76 -16.50
CA GLN A 346 5.74 10.25 -17.76
C GLN A 346 7.17 10.83 -17.65
N ASP A 347 7.70 11.00 -16.44
CA ASP A 347 9.11 11.38 -16.24
C ASP A 347 10.05 10.32 -16.81
N GLU A 348 11.15 10.75 -17.46
CA GLU A 348 12.13 9.82 -18.03
C GLU A 348 12.83 9.00 -16.95
N ARG A 349 12.99 9.52 -15.74
CA ARG A 349 13.53 8.78 -14.59
C ARG A 349 12.63 7.60 -14.22
N TYR A 350 11.29 7.77 -14.28
CA TYR A 350 10.34 6.67 -14.06
C TYR A 350 10.48 5.59 -15.13
N LYS A 351 10.43 5.99 -16.41
CA LYS A 351 10.46 5.09 -17.57
C LYS A 351 11.78 4.32 -17.71
N THR A 352 12.88 4.86 -17.20
CA THR A 352 14.20 4.24 -17.24
C THR A 352 14.59 3.56 -15.94
N SER A 353 13.79 3.65 -14.89
CA SER A 353 14.00 2.95 -13.63
C SER A 353 13.67 1.47 -13.79
N GLU A 354 14.67 0.60 -13.72
CA GLU A 354 14.46 -0.85 -13.74
C GLU A 354 13.54 -1.28 -12.60
N LEU A 355 13.68 -0.66 -11.41
CA LEU A 355 12.88 -0.92 -10.24
C LEU A 355 11.40 -0.60 -10.47
N LEU A 356 11.09 0.64 -10.87
CA LEU A 356 9.71 1.07 -11.08
C LEU A 356 9.04 0.35 -12.25
N MET A 357 9.79 0.10 -13.33
CA MET A 357 9.27 -0.65 -14.47
C MET A 357 9.01 -2.12 -14.13
N ALA A 358 9.86 -2.74 -13.30
CA ALA A 358 9.63 -4.10 -12.82
C ALA A 358 8.41 -4.22 -11.89
N MET A 359 8.06 -3.14 -11.18
CA MET A 359 6.91 -3.06 -10.28
C MET A 359 5.63 -2.56 -10.96
N THR A 360 5.74 -1.93 -12.13
CA THR A 360 4.57 -1.44 -12.85
C THR A 360 3.75 -2.64 -13.32
N ALA A 361 2.47 -2.65 -12.94
CA ALA A 361 1.55 -3.72 -13.33
C ALA A 361 1.46 -3.81 -14.85
N ASP A 362 1.51 -5.03 -15.38
CA ASP A 362 1.16 -5.30 -16.77
C ASP A 362 -0.29 -4.82 -17.00
N PRO A 363 -0.55 -3.90 -17.95
CA PRO A 363 -1.90 -3.40 -18.19
C PRO A 363 -2.89 -4.49 -18.61
N ASP A 364 -2.41 -5.63 -19.09
CA ASP A 364 -3.22 -6.79 -19.48
C ASP A 364 -3.50 -7.73 -18.27
N VAL A 365 -2.96 -7.42 -17.08
CA VAL A 365 -3.17 -8.22 -15.87
C VAL A 365 -4.32 -7.64 -15.05
N ASP A 366 -5.23 -8.52 -14.63
CA ASP A 366 -6.32 -8.16 -13.73
C ASP A 366 -5.76 -7.65 -12.39
N THR A 367 -5.95 -6.36 -12.12
CA THR A 367 -5.52 -5.67 -10.89
C THR A 367 -6.56 -5.81 -9.77
N THR A 368 -7.45 -6.81 -9.83
CA THR A 368 -8.45 -7.02 -8.79
C THR A 368 -7.80 -7.22 -7.43
N TYR A 369 -8.31 -6.47 -6.47
CA TYR A 369 -7.87 -6.53 -5.08
C TYR A 369 -8.35 -7.82 -4.39
N MET A 370 -7.89 -8.04 -3.14
CA MET A 370 -8.05 -9.22 -2.27
C MET A 370 -9.44 -9.87 -2.22
N ALA A 371 -10.51 -9.12 -2.52
CA ALA A 371 -11.89 -9.60 -2.57
C ALA A 371 -12.62 -8.93 -3.74
N PRO A 372 -13.82 -9.35 -4.10
CA PRO A 372 -14.67 -8.52 -4.94
C PRO A 372 -14.67 -7.09 -4.40
N SER A 373 -14.45 -6.10 -5.26
CA SER A 373 -14.28 -4.70 -4.85
C SER A 373 -15.47 -4.14 -4.06
N SER A 374 -16.63 -4.81 -4.16
CA SER A 374 -17.83 -4.51 -3.40
C SER A 374 -17.88 -5.14 -2.00
N PHE A 375 -16.92 -6.00 -1.62
CA PHE A 375 -16.90 -6.60 -0.28
C PHE A 375 -16.44 -5.55 0.74
N PRO A 376 -17.26 -5.20 1.75
CA PRO A 376 -16.99 -4.02 2.59
C PRO A 376 -15.86 -4.22 3.60
N GLU A 377 -15.59 -5.48 4.03
CA GLU A 377 -14.69 -5.80 5.13
C GLU A 377 -13.58 -6.79 4.76
N PRO A 378 -12.74 -6.50 3.73
CA PRO A 378 -11.72 -7.44 3.27
C PRO A 378 -10.65 -7.72 4.34
N PHE A 379 -10.33 -6.72 5.17
CA PHE A 379 -9.37 -6.89 6.27
C PHE A 379 -9.90 -7.77 7.40
N LEU A 380 -11.20 -7.69 7.71
CA LEU A 380 -11.81 -8.58 8.69
C LEU A 380 -11.69 -10.04 8.27
N LEU A 381 -11.96 -10.33 7.00
CA LEU A 381 -11.82 -11.68 6.47
C LEU A 381 -10.35 -12.13 6.44
N ALA A 382 -9.43 -11.25 6.09
CA ALA A 382 -8.01 -11.53 6.11
C ALA A 382 -7.55 -11.93 7.53
N ASN A 383 -7.94 -11.16 8.53
CA ASN A 383 -7.52 -11.36 9.93
C ASN A 383 -8.26 -12.52 10.63
N GLU A 384 -9.56 -12.70 10.40
CA GLU A 384 -10.34 -13.73 11.09
C GLU A 384 -10.30 -15.10 10.41
N VAL A 385 -9.92 -15.17 9.13
CA VAL A 385 -9.96 -16.42 8.36
C VAL A 385 -8.61 -16.79 7.77
N ILE A 386 -7.99 -15.89 6.99
CA ILE A 386 -6.82 -16.24 6.18
C ILE A 386 -5.56 -16.35 7.05
N ASP A 387 -5.35 -15.42 7.95
CA ASP A 387 -4.23 -15.49 8.90
C ASP A 387 -4.30 -16.74 9.79
N PRO A 388 -5.44 -17.06 10.45
CA PRO A 388 -5.60 -18.32 11.17
C PRO A 388 -5.42 -19.57 10.30
N LEU A 389 -5.89 -19.58 9.06
CA LEU A 389 -5.68 -20.68 8.11
C LEU A 389 -4.18 -20.94 7.93
N ILE A 390 -3.43 -19.92 7.54
CA ILE A 390 -2.00 -20.03 7.27
C ILE A 390 -1.24 -20.45 8.53
N GLN A 391 -1.48 -19.80 9.66
CA GLN A 391 -0.82 -20.11 10.92
C GLN A 391 -1.13 -21.55 11.40
N SER A 392 -2.38 -22.04 11.22
CA SER A 392 -2.74 -23.39 11.61
C SER A 392 -1.94 -24.47 10.84
N VAL A 393 -1.75 -24.25 9.53
CA VAL A 393 -1.02 -25.20 8.67
C VAL A 393 0.49 -25.05 8.88
N ILE A 394 1.00 -23.81 8.82
CA ILE A 394 2.45 -23.54 8.79
C ILE A 394 3.08 -23.64 10.17
N ALA A 395 2.48 -23.03 11.20
CA ALA A 395 3.07 -22.97 12.52
C ALA A 395 2.58 -24.11 13.45
N GLN A 396 1.36 -24.63 13.23
CA GLN A 396 0.76 -25.63 14.13
C GLN A 396 0.70 -27.03 13.51
N GLY A 397 1.01 -27.17 12.18
CA GLY A 397 1.06 -28.45 11.49
C GLY A 397 -0.31 -29.09 11.23
N ALA A 398 -1.37 -28.29 11.15
CA ALA A 398 -2.70 -28.79 10.83
C ALA A 398 -2.75 -29.45 9.45
N ASP A 399 -3.68 -30.40 9.28
CA ASP A 399 -4.00 -30.96 7.97
C ASP A 399 -4.56 -29.88 7.05
N VAL A 400 -4.08 -29.84 5.80
CA VAL A 400 -4.43 -28.78 4.85
C VAL A 400 -5.91 -28.81 4.47
N ASP A 401 -6.47 -30.00 4.23
CA ASP A 401 -7.87 -30.15 3.81
C ASP A 401 -8.82 -29.79 4.98
N GLU A 402 -8.49 -30.21 6.21
CA GLU A 402 -9.24 -29.82 7.41
C GLU A 402 -9.18 -28.31 7.67
N ALA A 403 -8.01 -27.68 7.48
CA ALA A 403 -7.82 -26.25 7.64
C ALA A 403 -8.61 -25.43 6.60
N LEU A 404 -8.64 -25.87 5.34
CA LEU A 404 -9.44 -25.25 4.27
C LEU A 404 -10.96 -25.37 4.53
N THR A 405 -11.41 -26.54 5.01
CA THR A 405 -12.83 -26.75 5.41
C THR A 405 -13.22 -25.82 6.56
N LYS A 406 -12.32 -25.65 7.55
CA LYS A 406 -12.54 -24.70 8.64
C LYS A 406 -12.60 -23.26 8.12
N ALA A 407 -11.66 -22.85 7.27
CA ALA A 407 -11.63 -21.51 6.68
C ALA A 407 -12.91 -21.20 5.88
N GLN A 408 -13.47 -22.19 5.15
CA GLN A 408 -14.76 -22.06 4.47
C GLN A 408 -15.88 -21.72 5.45
N SER A 409 -15.95 -22.42 6.58
CA SER A 409 -16.96 -22.20 7.62
C SER A 409 -16.79 -20.85 8.31
N ASP A 410 -15.54 -20.49 8.65
CA ASP A 410 -15.23 -19.23 9.32
C ASP A 410 -15.56 -18.04 8.40
N ALA A 411 -15.23 -18.13 7.12
CA ALA A 411 -15.55 -17.10 6.12
C ALA A 411 -17.07 -16.92 5.95
N ALA A 412 -17.82 -18.02 5.92
CA ALA A 412 -19.28 -17.95 5.89
C ALA A 412 -19.85 -17.23 7.14
N ALA A 413 -19.26 -17.49 8.33
CA ALA A 413 -19.67 -16.81 9.55
C ALA A 413 -19.33 -15.31 9.56
N VAL A 414 -18.18 -14.91 8.98
CA VAL A 414 -17.84 -13.49 8.80
C VAL A 414 -18.82 -12.82 7.85
N ILE A 415 -19.14 -13.44 6.72
CA ILE A 415 -20.11 -12.91 5.75
C ILE A 415 -21.49 -12.68 6.38
N GLU A 416 -21.93 -13.60 7.25
CA GLU A 416 -23.21 -13.44 7.97
C GLU A 416 -23.22 -12.27 8.96
N LYS A 417 -22.07 -11.92 9.58
CA LYS A 417 -21.96 -10.80 10.52
C LYS A 417 -22.06 -9.43 9.85
N ILE A 418 -21.73 -9.32 8.57
CA ILE A 418 -21.67 -8.06 7.82
C ILE A 418 -22.89 -7.80 6.93
N LYS A 419 -23.87 -8.74 6.91
CA LYS A 419 -25.18 -8.55 6.29
C LYS A 419 -26.08 -7.66 7.15
#